data_3095315c96bca62d13bea884d75c6a93
#
_entry.id   3095315c96bca62d13bea884d75c6a93
#
_cell.length_a   1.000
_cell.length_b   1.000
_cell.length_c   1.000
_cell.angle_alpha   90.00
_cell.angle_beta   90.00
_cell.angle_gamma   90.00
#
_symmetry.space_group_name_H-M   'P 1'
#
loop_
_entity.id
_entity.type
_entity.pdbx_description
1 polymer ?
#
loop_
_entity_poly.entity_id
_entity_poly.type
_entity_poly.pdbx_seq_one_letter_code
_entity_poly.pdbx_strand_id
1 'polypeptide(L)'
;MAYQALYRKYRSQRFDEMVGQEVVATTLKNAIVNHQISHAYLFSGPRGTGKTSAAKIFAKAINCPNQVDGEPCNNCFICDSITKGSLDDVIELDAASNNGVDEIREIRDKSTYAASQATYKVYIIDEVHMLSTGAFNALLKTLEEPTENVVFVLATTELQKIPATIISRVQRFAFKSITTGDIRTYLAKIMADEGLEFDGKALDVIAKAAEGGMRDALSLLDQALSFSSGKLEENDALLVTGSIAADALVTYVAALFEHDEAKALTELDKIFAEGKNMLRFTEDLLAYLRDLLLDKNSQYDRSQIFSWIDIAIESLKTIKETTQTKIAADVMTMRLAEIGQNNLLTASQGEIPNQLTAEIATLNTEINQLKAQISAGQIQVNSDSQNNLLTEKVKGSSKPIASKKRQINKDLIYKALAEATNEARKAALSAWPELVASVTKPADRALLNNTAPVAASENFLVVTFPHENLAKRVSENEELQLFCGNLLSSIVGFAPEIISLAEQDWQEVRAEYVSNLKSENVQEDEEDEKEPDETVNLAKELFGEKVVEIND
;
A
#
# COMPACT_ATOMS: atom_id res chain seq x y z
N MET A 1 19.11 -33.42 22.91
CA MET A 1 18.99 -31.95 22.89
C MET A 1 17.65 -31.61 22.28
N ALA A 2 16.98 -30.53 22.74
CA ALA A 2 15.75 -30.09 22.08
C ALA A 2 16.09 -29.64 20.66
N TYR A 3 15.22 -29.97 19.70
CA TYR A 3 15.33 -29.53 18.32
C TYR A 3 15.35 -28.01 18.24
N GLN A 4 16.28 -27.43 17.49
CA GLN A 4 16.38 -25.98 17.27
C GLN A 4 16.14 -25.70 15.79
N ALA A 5 15.14 -24.89 15.49
CA ALA A 5 14.79 -24.51 14.13
C ALA A 5 15.96 -23.85 13.40
N LEU A 6 16.12 -24.13 12.10
CA LEU A 6 17.26 -23.69 11.28
C LEU A 6 17.42 -22.16 11.29
N TYR A 7 16.33 -21.39 11.25
CA TYR A 7 16.40 -19.92 11.28
C TYR A 7 16.97 -19.35 12.60
N ARG A 8 16.99 -20.16 13.69
CA ARG A 8 17.64 -19.81 14.96
C ARG A 8 19.09 -20.28 14.99
N LYS A 9 19.34 -21.52 14.54
CA LYS A 9 20.68 -22.16 14.54
C LYS A 9 21.62 -21.39 13.61
N TYR A 10 21.17 -21.02 12.42
CA TYR A 10 21.95 -20.33 11.37
C TYR A 10 21.73 -18.81 11.33
N ARG A 11 21.28 -18.24 12.44
CA ARG A 11 21.20 -16.78 12.57
C ARG A 11 22.61 -16.20 12.61
N SER A 12 22.94 -15.28 11.68
CA SER A 12 24.24 -14.62 11.59
C SER A 12 24.66 -14.02 12.94
N GLN A 13 25.90 -14.32 13.35
CA GLN A 13 26.52 -13.85 14.59
C GLN A 13 27.63 -12.84 14.34
N ARG A 14 28.04 -12.66 13.08
CA ARG A 14 29.08 -11.75 12.60
C ARG A 14 28.58 -10.98 11.40
N PHE A 15 29.16 -9.81 11.14
CA PHE A 15 28.84 -9.05 9.93
C PHE A 15 29.25 -9.79 8.66
N ASP A 16 30.37 -10.51 8.68
CA ASP A 16 30.86 -11.29 7.55
C ASP A 16 29.93 -12.47 7.15
N GLU A 17 29.03 -12.87 8.05
CA GLU A 17 28.01 -13.91 7.81
C GLU A 17 26.71 -13.35 7.22
N MET A 18 26.60 -12.02 7.09
CA MET A 18 25.39 -11.38 6.58
C MET A 18 25.33 -11.46 5.06
N VAL A 19 24.42 -12.27 4.56
CA VAL A 19 24.24 -12.50 3.12
C VAL A 19 23.56 -11.32 2.45
N GLY A 20 24.12 -10.81 1.36
CA GLY A 20 23.52 -9.76 0.51
C GLY A 20 23.48 -8.37 1.12
N GLN A 21 24.22 -8.12 2.22
CA GLN A 21 24.23 -6.84 2.95
C GLN A 21 25.66 -6.27 3.13
N GLU A 22 26.55 -6.52 2.17
CA GLU A 22 27.99 -6.19 2.28
C GLU A 22 28.24 -4.71 2.56
N VAL A 23 27.46 -3.81 1.93
CA VAL A 23 27.60 -2.35 2.11
C VAL A 23 27.25 -1.95 3.55
N VAL A 24 26.14 -2.47 4.07
CA VAL A 24 25.70 -2.21 5.46
C VAL A 24 26.72 -2.76 6.45
N ALA A 25 27.13 -4.01 6.27
CA ALA A 25 28.12 -4.69 7.11
C ALA A 25 29.44 -3.92 7.15
N THR A 26 30.00 -3.57 5.98
CA THR A 26 31.26 -2.83 5.88
C THR A 26 31.17 -1.45 6.53
N THR A 27 30.06 -0.72 6.30
CA THR A 27 29.90 0.62 6.88
C THR A 27 29.80 0.57 8.40
N LEU A 28 29.05 -0.39 8.97
CA LEU A 28 28.97 -0.58 10.42
C LEU A 28 30.31 -0.99 11.02
N LYS A 29 31.04 -1.91 10.39
CA LYS A 29 32.40 -2.30 10.80
C LYS A 29 33.35 -1.09 10.84
N ASN A 30 33.35 -0.29 9.79
CA ASN A 30 34.19 0.93 9.71
C ASN A 30 33.83 1.93 10.80
N ALA A 31 32.54 2.15 11.10
CA ALA A 31 32.10 3.02 12.18
C ALA A 31 32.64 2.54 13.54
N ILE A 32 32.65 1.22 13.78
CA ILE A 32 33.17 0.62 15.01
C ILE A 32 34.68 0.79 15.11
N VAL A 33 35.42 0.45 14.04
CA VAL A 33 36.89 0.53 14.00
C VAL A 33 37.38 1.98 14.19
N ASN A 34 36.66 2.94 13.58
CA ASN A 34 36.99 4.35 13.67
C ASN A 34 36.44 5.06 14.94
N HIS A 35 35.77 4.34 15.84
CA HIS A 35 35.10 4.89 17.02
C HIS A 35 34.10 6.01 16.69
N GLN A 36 33.44 5.93 15.51
CA GLN A 36 32.45 6.87 15.03
C GLN A 36 31.03 6.32 15.21
N ILE A 37 30.67 6.03 16.46
CA ILE A 37 29.38 5.44 16.80
C ILE A 37 28.36 6.55 16.96
N SER A 38 27.30 6.55 16.14
CA SER A 38 26.17 7.48 16.26
C SER A 38 25.27 7.07 17.44
N HIS A 39 24.58 8.04 18.02
CA HIS A 39 23.60 7.79 19.09
C HIS A 39 22.34 7.07 18.60
N ALA A 40 22.01 7.12 17.31
CA ALA A 40 20.82 6.48 16.79
C ALA A 40 20.97 5.99 15.34
N TYR A 41 20.49 4.79 15.10
CA TYR A 41 20.49 4.11 13.81
C TYR A 41 19.07 3.71 13.41
N LEU A 42 18.75 3.76 12.12
CA LEU A 42 17.50 3.26 11.56
C LEU A 42 17.80 2.23 10.47
N PHE A 43 17.47 0.98 10.73
CA PHE A 43 17.59 -0.13 9.81
C PHE A 43 16.24 -0.36 9.11
N SER A 44 16.16 -0.03 7.83
CA SER A 44 14.94 -0.13 7.03
C SER A 44 15.09 -1.15 5.90
N GLY A 45 14.04 -1.89 5.57
CA GLY A 45 14.05 -2.85 4.46
C GLY A 45 13.09 -4.02 4.67
N PRO A 46 12.94 -4.92 3.68
CA PRO A 46 12.00 -6.02 3.73
C PRO A 46 12.19 -6.94 4.93
N ARG A 47 11.13 -7.71 5.25
CA ARG A 47 11.18 -8.71 6.31
C ARG A 47 12.22 -9.79 6.00
N GLY A 48 12.82 -10.37 7.02
CA GLY A 48 13.73 -11.49 6.86
C GLY A 48 15.13 -11.16 6.32
N THR A 49 15.47 -9.87 6.06
CA THR A 49 16.75 -9.43 5.48
C THR A 49 17.89 -9.25 6.48
N GLY A 50 17.66 -9.54 7.78
CA GLY A 50 18.70 -9.53 8.80
C GLY A 50 18.82 -8.24 9.64
N LYS A 51 17.85 -7.30 9.59
CA LYS A 51 17.87 -6.04 10.36
C LYS A 51 18.12 -6.24 11.85
N THR A 52 17.30 -7.05 12.52
CA THR A 52 17.43 -7.35 13.95
C THR A 52 18.69 -8.14 14.27
N SER A 53 19.16 -8.98 13.34
CA SER A 53 20.44 -9.69 13.48
C SER A 53 21.61 -8.71 13.44
N ALA A 54 21.63 -7.79 12.47
CA ALA A 54 22.62 -6.73 12.38
C ALA A 54 22.63 -5.84 13.63
N ALA A 55 21.46 -5.48 14.17
CA ALA A 55 21.35 -4.72 15.42
C ALA A 55 22.02 -5.45 16.59
N LYS A 56 21.80 -6.76 16.72
CA LYS A 56 22.44 -7.58 17.76
C LYS A 56 23.95 -7.73 17.54
N ILE A 57 24.40 -7.96 16.30
CA ILE A 57 25.81 -8.03 15.95
C ILE A 57 26.48 -6.69 16.27
N PHE A 58 25.86 -5.57 15.92
CA PHE A 58 26.34 -4.24 16.21
C PHE A 58 26.46 -4.00 17.72
N ALA A 59 25.40 -4.32 18.50
CA ALA A 59 25.41 -4.21 19.96
C ALA A 59 26.51 -5.06 20.60
N LYS A 60 26.76 -6.26 20.07
CA LYS A 60 27.90 -7.09 20.51
C LYS A 60 29.24 -6.46 20.16
N ALA A 61 29.41 -5.98 18.95
CA ALA A 61 30.70 -5.48 18.46
C ALA A 61 31.17 -4.22 19.20
N ILE A 62 30.26 -3.25 19.49
CA ILE A 62 30.60 -2.02 20.22
C ILE A 62 30.87 -2.27 21.71
N ASN A 63 30.40 -3.39 22.26
CA ASN A 63 30.54 -3.78 23.66
C ASN A 63 31.57 -4.92 23.88
N CYS A 64 32.13 -5.48 22.82
CA CYS A 64 33.03 -6.62 22.92
C CYS A 64 34.44 -6.18 23.30
N PRO A 65 34.99 -6.61 24.46
CA PRO A 65 36.35 -6.26 24.85
C PRO A 65 37.43 -6.88 23.94
N ASN A 66 37.07 -7.96 23.23
CA ASN A 66 37.97 -8.71 22.32
C ASN A 66 37.53 -8.55 20.85
N GLN A 67 37.02 -7.36 20.50
CA GLN A 67 36.62 -7.02 19.13
C GLN A 67 37.86 -6.96 18.22
N VAL A 68 37.75 -7.51 17.02
CA VAL A 68 38.78 -7.48 15.98
C VAL A 68 38.15 -7.01 14.67
N ASP A 69 38.70 -5.96 14.07
CA ASP A 69 38.24 -5.39 12.79
C ASP A 69 36.73 -5.08 12.73
N GLY A 70 36.16 -4.62 13.86
CA GLY A 70 34.74 -4.32 13.96
C GLY A 70 33.84 -5.55 14.15
N GLU A 71 34.40 -6.74 14.26
CA GLU A 71 33.65 -7.99 14.49
C GLU A 71 33.64 -8.39 15.97
N PRO A 72 32.50 -8.87 16.50
CA PRO A 72 32.44 -9.39 17.87
C PRO A 72 33.16 -10.75 17.96
N CYS A 73 33.80 -11.02 19.11
CA CYS A 73 34.49 -12.29 19.30
C CYS A 73 33.55 -13.51 19.50
N ASN A 74 32.30 -13.29 19.88
CA ASN A 74 31.25 -14.27 20.20
C ASN A 74 31.60 -15.29 21.33
N ASN A 75 32.72 -15.13 22.01
CA ASN A 75 33.20 -16.04 23.06
C ASN A 75 33.35 -15.36 24.43
N CYS A 76 33.25 -14.04 24.54
CA CYS A 76 33.32 -13.33 25.82
C CYS A 76 31.96 -13.32 26.52
N PHE A 77 31.99 -13.04 27.82
CA PHE A 77 30.77 -12.91 28.64
C PHE A 77 29.73 -11.94 28.05
N ILE A 78 30.18 -10.77 27.58
CA ILE A 78 29.28 -9.76 26.98
C ILE A 78 28.60 -10.32 25.71
N CYS A 79 29.37 -10.89 24.78
CA CYS A 79 28.80 -11.46 23.54
C CYS A 79 27.81 -12.59 23.81
N ASP A 80 28.12 -13.47 24.75
CA ASP A 80 27.27 -14.60 25.13
C ASP A 80 25.98 -14.11 25.83
N SER A 81 26.10 -13.16 26.74
CA SER A 81 24.94 -12.57 27.45
C SER A 81 24.00 -11.82 26.48
N ILE A 82 24.53 -11.06 25.51
CA ILE A 82 23.71 -10.40 24.48
C ILE A 82 23.01 -11.45 23.60
N THR A 83 23.71 -12.52 23.23
CA THR A 83 23.11 -13.59 22.40
C THR A 83 21.96 -14.29 23.14
N LYS A 84 22.09 -14.48 24.45
CA LYS A 84 21.06 -15.06 25.32
C LYS A 84 19.96 -14.06 25.73
N GLY A 85 20.16 -12.75 25.49
CA GLY A 85 19.24 -11.71 25.92
C GLY A 85 19.21 -11.51 27.44
N SER A 86 20.32 -11.76 28.14
CA SER A 86 20.44 -11.68 29.59
C SER A 86 21.27 -10.49 30.07
N LEU A 87 21.75 -9.63 29.18
CA LEU A 87 22.50 -8.42 29.52
C LEU A 87 21.55 -7.22 29.66
N ASP A 88 21.45 -6.65 30.86
CA ASP A 88 20.55 -5.52 31.16
C ASP A 88 20.89 -4.24 30.39
N ASP A 89 22.13 -4.10 29.91
CA ASP A 89 22.59 -2.97 29.12
C ASP A 89 22.20 -3.05 27.64
N VAL A 90 21.69 -4.21 27.16
CA VAL A 90 21.20 -4.39 25.78
C VAL A 90 19.76 -4.86 25.82
N ILE A 91 18.86 -3.92 25.60
CA ILE A 91 17.43 -4.13 25.71
C ILE A 91 16.82 -4.26 24.31
N GLU A 92 16.18 -5.39 24.04
CA GLU A 92 15.42 -5.64 22.81
C GLU A 92 13.93 -5.47 23.08
N LEU A 93 13.27 -4.61 22.33
CA LEU A 93 11.84 -4.34 22.41
C LEU A 93 11.20 -4.59 21.04
N ASP A 94 10.12 -5.35 21.01
CA ASP A 94 9.26 -5.46 19.84
C ASP A 94 8.11 -4.45 19.98
N ALA A 95 8.09 -3.45 19.09
CA ALA A 95 7.07 -2.41 19.08
C ALA A 95 5.68 -2.92 18.68
N ALA A 96 5.57 -4.11 18.07
CA ALA A 96 4.27 -4.71 17.77
C ALA A 96 3.51 -5.11 19.05
N SER A 97 4.25 -5.55 20.08
CA SER A 97 3.70 -5.93 21.40
C SER A 97 3.79 -4.80 22.44
N ASN A 98 4.66 -3.80 22.25
CA ASN A 98 4.94 -2.71 23.20
C ASN A 98 4.91 -1.36 22.48
N ASN A 99 3.72 -0.90 22.06
CA ASN A 99 3.56 0.29 21.23
C ASN A 99 3.10 1.54 21.98
N GLY A 100 2.91 1.43 23.30
CA GLY A 100 2.41 2.49 24.16
C GLY A 100 3.41 3.61 24.42
N VAL A 101 2.89 4.72 24.93
CA VAL A 101 3.69 5.88 25.32
C VAL A 101 4.48 5.60 26.59
N ASP A 102 3.92 4.82 27.50
CA ASP A 102 4.47 4.61 28.84
C ASP A 102 5.71 3.69 28.79
N GLU A 103 5.70 2.66 27.92
CA GLU A 103 6.88 1.82 27.68
C GLU A 103 8.06 2.64 27.11
N ILE A 104 7.79 3.54 26.19
CA ILE A 104 8.84 4.41 25.62
C ILE A 104 9.30 5.46 26.64
N ARG A 105 8.43 5.96 27.53
CA ARG A 105 8.83 6.81 28.64
C ARG A 105 9.74 6.08 29.63
N GLU A 106 9.43 4.84 29.95
CA GLU A 106 10.29 4.00 30.79
C GLU A 106 11.67 3.79 30.16
N ILE A 107 11.75 3.51 28.86
CA ILE A 107 13.00 3.42 28.11
C ILE A 107 13.78 4.75 28.19
N ARG A 108 13.11 5.87 27.95
CA ARG A 108 13.71 7.20 28.05
C ARG A 108 14.30 7.43 29.45
N ASP A 109 13.53 7.16 30.49
CA ASP A 109 13.96 7.39 31.87
C ASP A 109 15.13 6.45 32.24
N LYS A 110 15.10 5.18 31.80
CA LYS A 110 16.22 4.24 31.94
C LYS A 110 17.45 4.61 31.11
N SER A 111 17.30 5.32 29.99
CA SER A 111 18.41 5.78 29.14
C SER A 111 19.25 6.89 29.77
N THR A 112 18.76 7.54 30.81
CA THR A 112 19.53 8.54 31.55
C THR A 112 20.61 7.94 32.47
N TYR A 113 20.50 6.64 32.77
CA TYR A 113 21.47 5.94 33.63
C TYR A 113 22.57 5.29 32.78
N ALA A 114 23.79 5.36 33.23
CA ALA A 114 24.96 4.74 32.62
C ALA A 114 24.80 3.21 32.51
N ALA A 115 25.51 2.60 31.56
CA ALA A 115 25.63 1.14 31.45
C ALA A 115 26.30 0.55 32.71
N SER A 116 25.88 -0.65 33.12
CA SER A 116 26.37 -1.30 34.34
C SER A 116 27.53 -2.24 34.09
N GLN A 117 27.52 -2.96 32.98
CA GLN A 117 28.50 -4.01 32.63
C GLN A 117 29.14 -3.81 31.26
N ALA A 118 28.41 -3.13 30.35
CA ALA A 118 28.85 -2.86 28.99
C ALA A 118 29.45 -1.45 28.87
N THR A 119 30.11 -1.16 27.75
CA THR A 119 30.59 0.19 27.41
C THR A 119 29.46 1.08 26.94
N TYR A 120 28.55 0.53 26.12
CA TYR A 120 27.39 1.23 25.58
C TYR A 120 26.11 0.55 26.04
N LYS A 121 25.13 1.35 26.43
CA LYS A 121 23.76 0.90 26.64
C LYS A 121 23.01 0.93 25.32
N VAL A 122 22.46 -0.19 24.87
CA VAL A 122 21.86 -0.31 23.54
C VAL A 122 20.38 -0.65 23.65
N TYR A 123 19.55 0.14 22.99
CA TYR A 123 18.12 -0.11 22.84
C TYR A 123 17.83 -0.51 21.41
N ILE A 124 17.42 -1.76 21.20
CA ILE A 124 17.00 -2.29 19.90
C ILE A 124 15.47 -2.30 19.89
N ILE A 125 14.86 -1.44 19.06
CA ILE A 125 13.41 -1.37 18.90
C ILE A 125 13.07 -1.93 17.53
N ASP A 126 12.52 -3.15 17.52
CA ASP A 126 12.09 -3.81 16.28
C ASP A 126 10.67 -3.41 15.91
N GLU A 127 10.36 -3.44 14.61
CA GLU A 127 9.11 -3.00 13.98
C GLU A 127 8.63 -1.64 14.50
N VAL A 128 9.57 -0.69 14.62
CA VAL A 128 9.35 0.63 15.22
C VAL A 128 8.19 1.41 14.59
N HIS A 129 7.79 1.09 13.35
CA HIS A 129 6.63 1.69 12.69
C HIS A 129 5.28 1.37 13.37
N MET A 130 5.25 0.39 14.29
CA MET A 130 4.08 0.03 15.08
C MET A 130 3.88 0.92 16.31
N LEU A 131 4.85 1.76 16.66
CA LEU A 131 4.73 2.71 17.77
C LEU A 131 3.62 3.73 17.52
N SER A 132 2.90 4.08 18.57
CA SER A 132 1.91 5.16 18.53
C SER A 132 2.59 6.52 18.27
N THR A 133 1.83 7.49 17.75
CA THR A 133 2.34 8.86 17.54
C THR A 133 2.86 9.49 18.83
N GLY A 134 2.19 9.20 19.96
CA GLY A 134 2.64 9.66 21.28
C GLY A 134 3.97 9.04 21.71
N ALA A 135 4.20 7.74 21.39
CA ALA A 135 5.46 7.05 21.67
C ALA A 135 6.61 7.61 20.81
N PHE A 136 6.39 7.89 19.53
CA PHE A 136 7.37 8.59 18.70
C PHE A 136 7.75 9.96 19.29
N ASN A 137 6.77 10.75 19.72
CA ASN A 137 7.02 12.05 20.33
C ASN A 137 7.80 11.94 21.66
N ALA A 138 7.55 10.90 22.45
CA ALA A 138 8.32 10.64 23.67
C ALA A 138 9.79 10.31 23.37
N LEU A 139 10.07 9.62 22.24
CA LEU A 139 11.41 9.24 21.81
C LEU A 139 12.21 10.44 21.26
N LEU A 140 11.53 11.44 20.66
CA LEU A 140 12.19 12.61 20.04
C LEU A 140 13.15 13.32 20.99
N LYS A 141 12.75 13.55 22.26
CA LYS A 141 13.59 14.25 23.22
C LYS A 141 14.93 13.53 23.47
N THR A 142 14.90 12.20 23.54
CA THR A 142 16.11 11.39 23.74
C THR A 142 17.00 11.36 22.50
N LEU A 143 16.41 11.46 21.29
CA LEU A 143 17.17 11.54 20.05
C LEU A 143 17.75 12.94 19.79
N GLU A 144 17.16 13.99 20.35
CA GLU A 144 17.65 15.38 20.27
C GLU A 144 18.77 15.67 21.27
N GLU A 145 18.64 15.15 22.49
CA GLU A 145 19.58 15.31 23.59
C GLU A 145 20.10 13.93 24.02
N PRO A 146 20.97 13.29 23.21
CA PRO A 146 21.42 11.92 23.48
C PRO A 146 22.31 11.87 24.73
N THR A 147 22.08 10.87 25.59
CA THR A 147 22.94 10.56 26.72
C THR A 147 24.23 9.92 26.21
N GLU A 148 25.38 10.24 26.82
CA GLU A 148 26.67 9.64 26.50
C GLU A 148 26.59 8.09 26.64
N ASN A 149 27.20 7.39 25.68
CA ASN A 149 27.26 5.93 25.63
C ASN A 149 25.88 5.21 25.58
N VAL A 150 24.85 5.90 25.13
CA VAL A 150 23.55 5.30 24.83
C VAL A 150 23.31 5.28 23.33
N VAL A 151 22.92 4.11 22.79
CA VAL A 151 22.71 3.91 21.36
C VAL A 151 21.33 3.31 21.12
N PHE A 152 20.57 3.96 20.23
CA PHE A 152 19.28 3.44 19.75
C PHE A 152 19.45 2.78 18.37
N VAL A 153 18.95 1.57 18.22
CA VAL A 153 18.88 0.89 16.92
C VAL A 153 17.41 0.59 16.64
N LEU A 154 16.84 1.39 15.74
CA LEU A 154 15.45 1.28 15.30
C LEU A 154 15.40 0.38 14.06
N ALA A 155 14.56 -0.64 14.02
CA ALA A 155 14.37 -1.49 12.86
C ALA A 155 12.92 -1.39 12.34
N THR A 156 12.74 -1.34 11.03
CA THR A 156 11.41 -1.24 10.41
C THR A 156 11.35 -1.96 9.06
N THR A 157 10.20 -2.52 8.77
CA THR A 157 9.85 -3.00 7.42
C THR A 157 9.18 -1.91 6.59
N GLU A 158 8.59 -0.87 7.22
CA GLU A 158 7.81 0.18 6.57
C GLU A 158 8.37 1.58 6.87
N LEU A 159 9.36 2.00 6.08
CA LEU A 159 10.00 3.31 6.26
C LEU A 159 9.03 4.49 6.11
N GLN A 160 8.03 4.37 5.23
CA GLN A 160 7.03 5.41 4.95
C GLN A 160 6.14 5.74 6.16
N LYS A 161 6.03 4.85 7.13
CA LYS A 161 5.28 5.09 8.37
C LYS A 161 6.08 5.80 9.45
N ILE A 162 7.39 5.98 9.27
CA ILE A 162 8.26 6.65 10.25
C ILE A 162 8.19 8.16 10.06
N PRO A 163 7.89 8.92 11.12
CA PRO A 163 7.86 10.38 11.04
C PRO A 163 9.17 10.98 10.54
N ALA A 164 9.09 12.01 9.69
CA ALA A 164 10.25 12.71 9.16
C ALA A 164 11.14 13.33 10.28
N THR A 165 10.51 13.70 11.40
CA THR A 165 11.20 14.21 12.61
C THR A 165 12.15 13.19 13.23
N ILE A 166 11.82 11.90 13.20
CA ILE A 166 12.72 10.80 13.62
C ILE A 166 13.81 10.59 12.56
N ILE A 167 13.40 10.49 11.28
CA ILE A 167 14.32 10.20 10.16
C ILE A 167 15.47 11.20 10.10
N SER A 168 15.23 12.47 10.42
CA SER A 168 16.25 13.53 10.40
C SER A 168 17.30 13.44 11.53
N ARG A 169 17.07 12.60 12.55
CA ARG A 169 17.91 12.47 13.75
C ARG A 169 18.63 11.13 13.86
N VAL A 170 18.45 10.25 12.88
CA VAL A 170 19.02 8.90 12.89
C VAL A 170 19.91 8.65 11.67
N GLN A 171 20.93 7.85 11.83
CA GLN A 171 21.72 7.36 10.70
C GLN A 171 21.00 6.21 10.03
N ARG A 172 20.65 6.36 8.74
CA ARG A 172 19.85 5.38 8.00
C ARG A 172 20.70 4.34 7.29
N PHE A 173 20.25 3.08 7.40
CA PHE A 173 20.79 1.93 6.67
C PHE A 173 19.65 1.20 5.96
N ALA A 174 19.76 1.09 4.63
CA ALA A 174 18.76 0.40 3.82
C ALA A 174 19.20 -1.04 3.54
N PHE A 175 18.49 -2.00 4.10
CA PHE A 175 18.65 -3.43 3.82
C PHE A 175 17.91 -3.78 2.54
N LYS A 176 18.59 -4.45 1.64
CA LYS A 176 18.01 -4.89 0.36
C LYS A 176 17.44 -6.31 0.48
N SER A 177 16.47 -6.62 -0.38
CA SER A 177 16.09 -8.01 -0.60
C SER A 177 17.31 -8.82 -1.06
N ILE A 178 17.48 -9.99 -0.49
CA ILE A 178 18.59 -10.90 -0.84
C ILE A 178 18.25 -11.55 -2.19
N THR A 179 19.23 -11.67 -3.07
CA THR A 179 18.99 -12.30 -4.37
C THR A 179 18.68 -13.80 -4.22
N THR A 180 17.88 -14.35 -5.13
CA THR A 180 17.56 -15.79 -5.12
C THR A 180 18.82 -16.66 -5.24
N GLY A 181 19.83 -16.16 -5.98
CA GLY A 181 21.13 -16.83 -6.10
C GLY A 181 21.90 -16.91 -4.79
N ASP A 182 21.94 -15.80 -4.03
CA ASP A 182 22.61 -15.76 -2.73
C ASP A 182 21.89 -16.63 -1.69
N ILE A 183 20.55 -16.58 -1.68
CA ILE A 183 19.73 -17.46 -0.82
C ILE A 183 20.03 -18.92 -1.14
N ARG A 184 19.96 -19.32 -2.41
CA ARG A 184 20.25 -20.69 -2.85
C ARG A 184 21.64 -21.15 -2.41
N THR A 185 22.65 -20.30 -2.62
CA THR A 185 24.05 -20.61 -2.24
C THR A 185 24.18 -20.82 -0.73
N TYR A 186 23.50 -19.97 0.06
CA TYR A 186 23.53 -20.10 1.52
C TYR A 186 22.77 -21.33 2.00
N LEU A 187 21.61 -21.65 1.43
CA LEU A 187 20.86 -22.87 1.74
C LEU A 187 21.68 -24.13 1.40
N ALA A 188 22.38 -24.15 0.24
CA ALA A 188 23.25 -25.26 -0.14
C ALA A 188 24.40 -25.46 0.87
N LYS A 189 24.99 -24.36 1.37
CA LYS A 189 25.98 -24.42 2.44
C LYS A 189 25.43 -25.07 3.71
N ILE A 190 24.22 -24.65 4.13
CA ILE A 190 23.56 -25.22 5.33
C ILE A 190 23.29 -26.72 5.15
N MET A 191 22.78 -27.13 3.97
CA MET A 191 22.53 -28.55 3.68
C MET A 191 23.81 -29.38 3.76
N ALA A 192 24.92 -28.84 3.27
CA ALA A 192 26.24 -29.47 3.38
C ALA A 192 26.73 -29.55 4.84
N ASP A 193 26.54 -28.47 5.62
CA ASP A 193 26.91 -28.42 7.04
C ASP A 193 26.09 -29.43 7.90
N GLU A 194 24.79 -29.63 7.53
CA GLU A 194 23.94 -30.65 8.18
C GLU A 194 24.17 -32.08 7.65
N GLY A 195 24.96 -32.24 6.58
CA GLY A 195 25.21 -33.55 5.95
C GLY A 195 23.99 -34.15 5.26
N LEU A 196 23.07 -33.33 4.77
CA LEU A 196 21.82 -33.74 4.13
C LEU A 196 21.95 -33.69 2.60
N GLU A 197 21.40 -34.70 1.92
CA GLU A 197 21.31 -34.71 0.46
C GLU A 197 20.15 -33.85 -0.05
N PHE A 198 20.35 -33.17 -1.18
CA PHE A 198 19.34 -32.30 -1.77
C PHE A 198 19.39 -32.26 -3.29
N ASP A 199 18.25 -31.93 -3.89
CA ASP A 199 18.16 -31.51 -5.29
C ASP A 199 18.35 -30.00 -5.38
N GLY A 200 19.17 -29.52 -6.31
CA GLY A 200 19.37 -28.10 -6.55
C GLY A 200 18.08 -27.34 -6.92
N LYS A 201 17.14 -28.03 -7.60
CA LYS A 201 15.83 -27.45 -7.94
C LYS A 201 14.96 -27.20 -6.71
N ALA A 202 15.03 -28.05 -5.68
CA ALA A 202 14.32 -27.83 -4.42
C ALA A 202 14.74 -26.51 -3.76
N LEU A 203 16.07 -26.24 -3.74
CA LEU A 203 16.59 -24.98 -3.21
C LEU A 203 16.20 -23.77 -4.06
N ASP A 204 16.09 -23.92 -5.39
CA ASP A 204 15.61 -22.86 -6.28
C ASP A 204 14.15 -22.49 -5.98
N VAL A 205 13.29 -23.49 -5.74
CA VAL A 205 11.87 -23.28 -5.36
C VAL A 205 11.78 -22.54 -4.03
N ILE A 206 12.52 -22.99 -3.00
CA ILE A 206 12.54 -22.34 -1.68
C ILE A 206 13.06 -20.91 -1.78
N ALA A 207 14.17 -20.69 -2.52
CA ALA A 207 14.77 -19.38 -2.67
C ALA A 207 13.84 -18.37 -3.38
N LYS A 208 13.07 -18.82 -4.38
CA LYS A 208 12.03 -18.00 -5.04
C LYS A 208 10.89 -17.69 -4.08
N ALA A 209 10.39 -18.70 -3.35
CA ALA A 209 9.27 -18.54 -2.44
C ALA A 209 9.59 -17.65 -1.22
N ALA A 210 10.85 -17.51 -0.86
CA ALA A 210 11.32 -16.67 0.26
C ALA A 210 11.31 -15.16 -0.03
N GLU A 211 11.08 -14.73 -1.29
CA GLU A 211 10.92 -13.32 -1.70
C GLU A 211 12.02 -12.38 -1.18
N GLY A 212 13.25 -12.89 -1.07
CA GLY A 212 14.43 -12.15 -0.61
C GLY A 212 14.62 -12.11 0.90
N GLY A 213 13.83 -12.86 1.69
CA GLY A 213 13.96 -13.01 3.13
C GLY A 213 14.72 -14.28 3.54
N MET A 214 15.93 -14.17 4.10
CA MET A 214 16.69 -15.34 4.57
C MET A 214 15.97 -16.10 5.69
N ARG A 215 15.29 -15.38 6.60
CA ARG A 215 14.53 -16.02 7.69
C ARG A 215 13.40 -16.89 7.15
N ASP A 216 12.70 -16.40 6.13
CA ASP A 216 11.58 -17.10 5.52
C ASP A 216 12.11 -18.29 4.70
N ALA A 217 13.24 -18.13 3.98
CA ALA A 217 13.93 -19.23 3.30
C ALA A 217 14.32 -20.37 4.24
N LEU A 218 14.92 -20.05 5.39
CA LEU A 218 15.30 -21.03 6.40
C LEU A 218 14.10 -21.72 7.05
N SER A 219 13.00 -21.00 7.24
CA SER A 219 11.76 -21.57 7.77
C SER A 219 11.12 -22.54 6.78
N LEU A 220 11.11 -22.19 5.48
CA LEU A 220 10.62 -23.07 4.42
C LEU A 220 11.50 -24.30 4.26
N LEU A 221 12.84 -24.13 4.33
CA LEU A 221 13.76 -25.25 4.29
C LEU A 221 13.52 -26.23 5.46
N ASP A 222 13.34 -25.71 6.65
CA ASP A 222 13.08 -26.48 7.86
C ASP A 222 11.79 -27.30 7.75
N GLN A 223 10.74 -26.68 7.23
CA GLN A 223 9.48 -27.36 6.92
C GLN A 223 9.66 -28.45 5.86
N ALA A 224 10.36 -28.15 4.75
CA ALA A 224 10.58 -29.10 3.68
C ALA A 224 11.38 -30.33 4.14
N LEU A 225 12.39 -30.11 4.98
CA LEU A 225 13.16 -31.21 5.61
C LEU A 225 12.30 -32.08 6.54
N SER A 226 11.26 -31.52 7.14
CA SER A 226 10.32 -32.27 7.98
C SER A 226 9.43 -33.22 7.17
N PHE A 227 9.23 -32.94 5.88
CA PHE A 227 8.48 -33.81 4.96
C PHE A 227 9.38 -34.82 4.23
N SER A 228 10.65 -34.49 4.01
CA SER A 228 11.55 -35.32 3.24
C SER A 228 11.96 -36.61 4.00
N SER A 229 12.08 -37.72 3.30
CA SER A 229 12.50 -39.01 3.85
C SER A 229 14.00 -39.32 3.63
N GLY A 230 14.86 -38.28 3.83
CA GLY A 230 16.32 -38.43 3.78
C GLY A 230 17.02 -37.57 2.73
N LYS A 231 16.40 -37.33 1.57
CA LYS A 231 16.89 -36.42 0.55
C LYS A 231 15.81 -35.38 0.28
N LEU A 232 16.19 -34.11 0.23
CA LEU A 232 15.26 -33.02 -0.14
C LEU A 232 15.03 -33.04 -1.66
N GLU A 233 13.79 -33.32 -2.08
CA GLU A 233 13.40 -33.34 -3.47
C GLU A 233 12.60 -32.09 -3.87
N GLU A 234 12.51 -31.81 -5.18
CA GLU A 234 11.75 -30.67 -5.70
C GLU A 234 10.28 -30.70 -5.24
N ASN A 235 9.65 -31.88 -5.21
CA ASN A 235 8.27 -32.06 -4.77
C ASN A 235 8.06 -31.66 -3.31
N ASP A 236 8.99 -31.95 -2.42
CA ASP A 236 8.90 -31.55 -1.00
C ASP A 236 8.87 -30.02 -0.87
N ALA A 237 9.73 -29.35 -1.63
CA ALA A 237 9.78 -27.89 -1.67
C ALA A 237 8.50 -27.28 -2.25
N LEU A 238 7.95 -27.85 -3.32
CA LEU A 238 6.68 -27.39 -3.94
C LEU A 238 5.48 -27.59 -3.01
N LEU A 239 5.47 -28.66 -2.21
CA LEU A 239 4.40 -28.91 -1.22
C LEU A 239 4.43 -27.84 -0.11
N VAL A 240 5.60 -27.58 0.44
CA VAL A 240 5.74 -26.65 1.56
C VAL A 240 5.55 -25.19 1.16
N THR A 241 6.07 -24.81 0.01
CA THR A 241 5.93 -23.43 -0.48
C THR A 241 4.54 -23.12 -1.03
N GLY A 242 3.73 -24.15 -1.29
CA GLY A 242 2.47 -24.01 -2.01
C GLY A 242 2.64 -23.58 -3.48
N SER A 243 3.88 -23.52 -3.97
CA SER A 243 4.21 -23.20 -5.36
C SER A 243 3.69 -24.27 -6.31
N ILE A 244 3.46 -23.87 -7.55
CA ILE A 244 2.91 -24.75 -8.57
C ILE A 244 4.06 -25.36 -9.37
N ALA A 245 3.94 -26.64 -9.68
CA ALA A 245 4.89 -27.30 -10.56
C ALA A 245 4.94 -26.59 -11.93
N ALA A 246 6.13 -26.38 -12.46
CA ALA A 246 6.30 -25.69 -13.73
C ALA A 246 5.50 -26.36 -14.87
N ASP A 247 5.42 -27.68 -14.87
CA ASP A 247 4.68 -28.45 -15.87
C ASP A 247 3.17 -28.20 -15.84
N ALA A 248 2.59 -28.00 -14.62
CA ALA A 248 1.17 -27.69 -14.46
C ALA A 248 0.86 -26.30 -15.04
N LEU A 249 1.74 -25.29 -14.78
CA LEU A 249 1.60 -23.96 -15.38
C LEU A 249 1.76 -23.98 -16.90
N VAL A 250 2.71 -24.75 -17.43
CA VAL A 250 2.88 -24.94 -18.89
C VAL A 250 1.61 -25.50 -19.50
N THR A 251 1.05 -26.57 -18.90
CA THR A 251 -0.18 -27.21 -19.39
C THR A 251 -1.39 -26.27 -19.33
N TYR A 252 -1.53 -25.53 -18.23
CA TYR A 252 -2.60 -24.54 -18.07
C TYR A 252 -2.50 -23.42 -19.11
N VAL A 253 -1.32 -22.84 -19.28
CA VAL A 253 -1.09 -21.74 -20.23
C VAL A 253 -1.24 -22.22 -21.67
N ALA A 254 -0.79 -23.44 -21.98
CA ALA A 254 -1.02 -24.05 -23.31
C ALA A 254 -2.52 -24.19 -23.62
N ALA A 255 -3.35 -24.63 -22.65
CA ALA A 255 -4.80 -24.68 -22.82
C ALA A 255 -5.43 -23.31 -23.08
N LEU A 256 -4.92 -22.25 -22.41
CA LEU A 256 -5.35 -20.88 -22.67
C LEU A 256 -4.99 -20.40 -24.10
N PHE A 257 -3.81 -20.75 -24.60
CA PHE A 257 -3.42 -20.43 -25.98
C PHE A 257 -4.20 -21.20 -27.03
N GLU A 258 -4.62 -22.44 -26.70
CA GLU A 258 -5.51 -23.25 -27.54
C GLU A 258 -6.96 -22.74 -27.50
N HIS A 259 -7.27 -21.74 -26.65
CA HIS A 259 -8.62 -21.23 -26.38
C HIS A 259 -9.59 -22.32 -25.88
N ASP A 260 -9.05 -23.35 -25.24
CA ASP A 260 -9.82 -24.43 -24.61
C ASP A 260 -10.10 -24.09 -23.14
N GLU A 261 -11.17 -23.31 -22.94
CA GLU A 261 -11.63 -22.88 -21.62
C GLU A 261 -11.92 -24.08 -20.70
N ALA A 262 -12.54 -25.14 -21.22
CA ALA A 262 -12.88 -26.32 -20.42
C ALA A 262 -11.62 -27.05 -19.93
N LYS A 263 -10.60 -27.16 -20.78
CA LYS A 263 -9.31 -27.77 -20.43
C LYS A 263 -8.55 -26.90 -19.41
N ALA A 264 -8.53 -25.57 -19.61
CA ALA A 264 -7.88 -24.65 -18.67
C ALA A 264 -8.54 -24.71 -17.28
N LEU A 265 -9.87 -24.73 -17.19
CA LEU A 265 -10.60 -24.88 -15.93
C LEU A 265 -10.33 -26.26 -15.30
N THR A 266 -10.24 -27.32 -16.09
CA THR A 266 -9.91 -28.66 -15.58
C THR A 266 -8.52 -28.72 -14.98
N GLU A 267 -7.52 -28.07 -15.59
CA GLU A 267 -6.17 -27.98 -15.02
C GLU A 267 -6.15 -27.12 -13.75
N LEU A 268 -6.90 -26.01 -13.71
CA LEU A 268 -7.06 -25.21 -12.50
C LEU A 268 -7.73 -26.01 -11.37
N ASP A 269 -8.73 -26.83 -11.68
CA ASP A 269 -9.38 -27.72 -10.70
C ASP A 269 -8.41 -28.75 -10.11
N LYS A 270 -7.52 -29.32 -10.93
CA LYS A 270 -6.45 -30.22 -10.44
C LYS A 270 -5.52 -29.50 -9.46
N ILE A 271 -5.04 -28.33 -9.85
CA ILE A 271 -4.17 -27.48 -9.01
C ILE A 271 -4.87 -27.16 -7.68
N PHE A 272 -6.15 -26.83 -7.71
CA PHE A 272 -6.93 -26.55 -6.50
C PHE A 272 -7.14 -27.81 -5.64
N ALA A 273 -7.43 -28.97 -6.27
CA ALA A 273 -7.62 -30.24 -5.58
C ALA A 273 -6.33 -30.73 -4.87
N GLU A 274 -5.15 -30.35 -5.36
CA GLU A 274 -3.86 -30.54 -4.70
C GLU A 274 -3.65 -29.63 -3.47
N GLY A 275 -4.64 -28.81 -3.12
CA GLY A 275 -4.57 -27.91 -1.96
C GLY A 275 -3.77 -26.64 -2.20
N LYS A 276 -3.48 -26.29 -3.47
CA LYS A 276 -2.72 -25.09 -3.79
C LYS A 276 -3.56 -23.82 -3.58
N ASN A 277 -2.93 -22.76 -3.09
CA ASN A 277 -3.57 -21.47 -2.86
C ASN A 277 -3.72 -20.69 -4.17
N MET A 278 -4.93 -20.22 -4.48
CA MET A 278 -5.23 -19.50 -5.72
C MET A 278 -4.52 -18.14 -5.81
N LEU A 279 -4.22 -17.50 -4.69
CA LEU A 279 -3.40 -16.30 -4.68
C LEU A 279 -1.99 -16.62 -5.19
N ARG A 280 -1.37 -17.67 -4.63
CA ARG A 280 -0.03 -18.11 -5.05
C ARG A 280 -0.02 -18.58 -6.49
N PHE A 281 -1.07 -19.29 -6.93
CA PHE A 281 -1.26 -19.66 -8.33
C PHE A 281 -1.19 -18.45 -9.26
N THR A 282 -1.91 -17.38 -8.92
CA THR A 282 -1.94 -16.16 -9.75
C THR A 282 -0.59 -15.44 -9.76
N GLU A 283 0.14 -15.44 -8.64
CA GLU A 283 1.51 -14.89 -8.55
C GLU A 283 2.51 -15.70 -9.39
N ASP A 284 2.46 -17.02 -9.31
CA ASP A 284 3.32 -17.92 -10.11
C ASP A 284 2.96 -17.81 -11.61
N LEU A 285 1.67 -17.68 -11.97
CA LEU A 285 1.22 -17.43 -13.34
C LEU A 285 1.77 -16.12 -13.89
N LEU A 286 1.70 -15.02 -13.13
CA LEU A 286 2.27 -13.72 -13.51
C LEU A 286 3.77 -13.81 -13.74
N ALA A 287 4.50 -14.52 -12.86
CA ALA A 287 5.92 -14.75 -13.04
C ALA A 287 6.22 -15.55 -14.31
N TYR A 288 5.45 -16.59 -14.60
CA TYR A 288 5.58 -17.40 -15.80
C TYR A 288 5.30 -16.60 -17.08
N LEU A 289 4.22 -15.82 -17.12
CA LEU A 289 3.87 -14.94 -18.25
C LEU A 289 4.96 -13.88 -18.51
N ARG A 290 5.56 -13.31 -17.45
CA ARG A 290 6.71 -12.41 -17.58
C ARG A 290 7.91 -13.12 -18.22
N ASP A 291 8.21 -14.33 -17.77
CA ASP A 291 9.35 -15.09 -18.30
C ASP A 291 9.13 -15.45 -19.79
N LEU A 292 7.89 -15.76 -20.19
CA LEU A 292 7.51 -15.92 -21.60
C LEU A 292 7.74 -14.66 -22.44
N LEU A 293 7.52 -13.47 -21.90
CA LEU A 293 7.81 -12.19 -22.58
C LEU A 293 9.30 -11.94 -22.77
N LEU A 294 10.14 -12.44 -21.83
CA LEU A 294 11.60 -12.31 -21.90
C LEU A 294 12.24 -13.32 -22.85
N ASP A 295 11.57 -14.45 -23.09
CA ASP A 295 12.04 -15.46 -24.03
C ASP A 295 11.86 -14.98 -25.48
N LYS A 296 12.98 -14.70 -26.15
CA LYS A 296 13.01 -14.26 -27.54
C LYS A 296 12.53 -15.32 -28.52
N ASN A 297 12.51 -16.59 -28.14
CA ASN A 297 12.07 -17.72 -28.95
C ASN A 297 10.61 -18.12 -28.66
N SER A 298 9.92 -17.37 -27.82
CA SER A 298 8.50 -17.62 -27.52
C SER A 298 7.67 -17.59 -28.81
N GLN A 299 6.89 -18.64 -29.05
CA GLN A 299 5.97 -18.76 -30.19
C GLN A 299 4.67 -17.96 -29.99
N TYR A 300 4.50 -17.36 -28.83
CA TYR A 300 3.27 -16.72 -28.40
C TYR A 300 3.24 -15.23 -28.72
N ASP A 301 2.07 -14.71 -29.08
CA ASP A 301 1.88 -13.29 -29.36
C ASP A 301 2.09 -12.45 -28.08
N ARG A 302 3.03 -11.52 -28.16
CA ARG A 302 3.36 -10.64 -27.03
C ARG A 302 2.20 -9.76 -26.60
N SER A 303 1.37 -9.31 -27.55
CA SER A 303 0.19 -8.48 -27.25
C SER A 303 -0.83 -9.23 -26.40
N GLN A 304 -1.04 -10.52 -26.71
CA GLN A 304 -1.91 -11.40 -25.94
C GLN A 304 -1.38 -11.62 -24.52
N ILE A 305 -0.07 -11.87 -24.38
CA ILE A 305 0.55 -12.06 -23.06
C ILE A 305 0.43 -10.79 -22.20
N PHE A 306 0.60 -9.57 -22.77
CA PHE A 306 0.38 -8.33 -22.03
C PHE A 306 -1.05 -8.20 -21.53
N SER A 307 -2.04 -8.49 -22.39
CA SER A 307 -3.45 -8.46 -22.00
C SER A 307 -3.76 -9.48 -20.88
N TRP A 308 -3.13 -10.65 -20.92
CA TRP A 308 -3.25 -11.65 -19.85
C TRP A 308 -2.64 -11.21 -18.55
N ILE A 309 -1.48 -10.55 -18.57
CA ILE A 309 -0.85 -9.98 -17.39
C ILE A 309 -1.75 -8.92 -16.74
N ASP A 310 -2.38 -8.04 -17.53
CA ASP A 310 -3.30 -7.02 -17.02
C ASP A 310 -4.50 -7.65 -16.30
N ILE A 311 -5.12 -8.67 -16.91
CA ILE A 311 -6.22 -9.40 -16.28
C ILE A 311 -5.78 -10.11 -15.01
N ALA A 312 -4.61 -10.77 -15.03
CA ALA A 312 -4.12 -11.49 -13.87
C ALA A 312 -3.79 -10.52 -12.71
N ILE A 313 -3.26 -9.31 -12.98
CA ILE A 313 -3.01 -8.27 -11.97
C ILE A 313 -4.34 -7.76 -11.38
N GLU A 314 -5.36 -7.53 -12.21
CA GLU A 314 -6.70 -7.13 -11.72
C GLU A 314 -7.32 -8.22 -10.85
N SER A 315 -7.25 -9.47 -11.34
CA SER A 315 -7.79 -10.63 -10.62
C SER A 315 -7.06 -10.91 -9.30
N LEU A 316 -5.75 -10.66 -9.25
CA LEU A 316 -4.95 -10.78 -8.03
C LEU A 316 -5.48 -9.88 -6.90
N LYS A 317 -5.92 -8.65 -7.22
CA LYS A 317 -6.56 -7.74 -6.24
C LYS A 317 -7.86 -8.32 -5.73
N THR A 318 -8.70 -8.80 -6.65
CA THR A 318 -9.99 -9.42 -6.29
C THR A 318 -9.80 -10.66 -5.43
N ILE A 319 -8.81 -11.53 -5.76
CA ILE A 319 -8.51 -12.76 -5.01
C ILE A 319 -8.01 -12.42 -3.59
N LYS A 320 -7.27 -11.31 -3.40
CA LYS A 320 -6.82 -10.85 -2.07
C LYS A 320 -7.98 -10.37 -1.17
N GLU A 321 -9.03 -9.82 -1.76
CA GLU A 321 -10.15 -9.21 -1.04
C GLU A 321 -11.31 -10.18 -0.80
N THR A 322 -11.39 -11.29 -1.56
CA THR A 322 -12.50 -12.25 -1.47
C THR A 322 -12.17 -13.46 -0.61
N THR A 323 -13.18 -14.01 0.05
CA THR A 323 -13.09 -15.32 0.73
C THR A 323 -13.27 -16.49 -0.25
N GLN A 324 -13.86 -16.24 -1.44
CA GLN A 324 -14.12 -17.26 -2.47
C GLN A 324 -13.04 -17.23 -3.55
N THR A 325 -11.81 -17.51 -3.17
CA THR A 325 -10.62 -17.41 -4.03
C THR A 325 -10.70 -18.32 -5.28
N LYS A 326 -11.33 -19.50 -5.17
CA LYS A 326 -11.51 -20.43 -6.29
C LYS A 326 -12.38 -19.84 -7.38
N ILE A 327 -13.55 -19.27 -7.02
CA ILE A 327 -14.46 -18.66 -8.01
C ILE A 327 -13.80 -17.47 -8.70
N ALA A 328 -13.04 -16.67 -7.97
CA ALA A 328 -12.31 -15.55 -8.56
C ALA A 328 -11.24 -16.03 -9.56
N ALA A 329 -10.56 -17.14 -9.28
CA ALA A 329 -9.61 -17.77 -10.20
C ALA A 329 -10.30 -18.40 -11.43
N ASP A 330 -11.49 -18.99 -11.28
CA ASP A 330 -12.29 -19.49 -12.40
C ASP A 330 -12.69 -18.36 -13.34
N VAL A 331 -13.19 -17.24 -12.80
CA VAL A 331 -13.55 -16.06 -13.60
C VAL A 331 -12.32 -15.48 -14.30
N MET A 332 -11.16 -15.43 -13.62
CA MET A 332 -9.88 -15.03 -14.24
C MET A 332 -9.57 -15.94 -15.45
N THR A 333 -9.66 -17.26 -15.28
CA THR A 333 -9.38 -18.25 -16.33
C THR A 333 -10.28 -18.06 -17.55
N MET A 334 -11.59 -17.86 -17.34
CA MET A 334 -12.56 -17.58 -18.41
C MET A 334 -12.19 -16.31 -19.17
N ARG A 335 -11.87 -15.20 -18.45
CA ARG A 335 -11.44 -13.94 -19.06
C ARG A 335 -10.14 -14.08 -19.87
N LEU A 336 -9.18 -14.87 -19.37
CA LEU A 336 -7.92 -15.13 -20.07
C LEU A 336 -8.15 -15.92 -21.36
N ALA A 337 -9.03 -16.93 -21.37
CA ALA A 337 -9.36 -17.74 -22.53
C ALA A 337 -10.13 -16.95 -23.61
N GLU A 338 -11.00 -16.00 -23.21
CA GLU A 338 -11.85 -15.20 -24.11
C GLU A 338 -11.05 -14.23 -24.98
N ILE A 339 -9.95 -13.64 -24.46
CA ILE A 339 -9.17 -12.63 -25.20
C ILE A 339 -8.62 -13.16 -26.53
N GLY A 340 -8.31 -14.43 -26.62
CA GLY A 340 -7.82 -15.01 -27.87
C GLY A 340 -8.88 -15.20 -28.95
N GLN A 341 -10.14 -15.43 -28.55
CA GLN A 341 -11.24 -15.63 -29.49
C GLN A 341 -11.64 -14.36 -30.25
N ASN A 342 -11.56 -13.18 -29.57
CA ASN A 342 -11.93 -11.92 -30.21
C ASN A 342 -10.96 -11.53 -31.34
N ASN A 343 -9.69 -11.92 -31.27
CA ASN A 343 -8.73 -11.69 -32.36
C ASN A 343 -8.93 -12.61 -33.55
N LEU A 344 -9.46 -13.82 -33.35
CA LEU A 344 -9.77 -14.75 -34.43
C LEU A 344 -11.08 -14.38 -35.15
N LEU A 345 -12.08 -13.85 -34.44
CA LEU A 345 -13.32 -13.36 -35.03
C LEU A 345 -13.12 -12.08 -35.86
N THR A 346 -12.18 -11.23 -35.48
CA THR A 346 -11.78 -10.05 -36.29
C THR A 346 -10.88 -10.40 -37.47
N ALA A 347 -10.12 -11.49 -37.41
CA ALA A 347 -9.28 -11.97 -38.53
C ALA A 347 -10.07 -12.80 -39.56
N SER A 348 -11.19 -13.43 -39.16
CA SER A 348 -12.06 -14.20 -40.07
C SER A 348 -13.18 -13.39 -40.72
N GLN A 349 -13.40 -12.13 -40.29
CA GLN A 349 -14.29 -11.17 -40.95
C GLN A 349 -13.46 -10.14 -41.74
N GLY A 350 -12.64 -10.61 -42.62
CA GLY A 350 -11.95 -9.78 -43.61
C GLY A 350 -12.88 -9.34 -44.73
N GLU A 351 -13.94 -8.63 -44.42
CA GLU A 351 -14.62 -7.67 -45.29
C GLU A 351 -15.40 -6.71 -44.35
N ILE A 352 -14.76 -5.61 -44.01
CA ILE A 352 -15.50 -4.44 -43.49
C ILE A 352 -16.50 -4.10 -44.60
N PRO A 353 -17.84 -4.16 -44.36
CA PRO A 353 -18.79 -3.80 -45.39
C PRO A 353 -18.42 -2.39 -45.90
N ASN A 354 -18.28 -2.27 -47.21
CA ASN A 354 -17.94 -0.99 -47.89
C ASN A 354 -18.82 0.18 -47.47
N GLN A 355 -19.98 -0.09 -46.86
CA GLN A 355 -20.88 0.89 -46.26
C GLN A 355 -20.31 1.54 -45.00
N LEU A 356 -19.64 0.78 -44.11
CA LEU A 356 -19.05 1.34 -42.86
C LEU A 356 -17.81 2.20 -43.13
N THR A 357 -16.98 1.82 -44.10
CA THR A 357 -15.85 2.65 -44.56
C THR A 357 -16.32 3.93 -45.25
N ALA A 358 -17.42 3.88 -45.98
CA ALA A 358 -18.03 5.08 -46.56
C ALA A 358 -18.65 6.02 -45.48
N GLU A 359 -19.32 5.45 -44.46
CA GLU A 359 -19.85 6.24 -43.33
C GLU A 359 -18.74 6.87 -42.47
N ILE A 360 -17.65 6.16 -42.20
CA ILE A 360 -16.48 6.74 -41.49
C ILE A 360 -15.82 7.85 -42.32
N ALA A 361 -15.73 7.71 -43.63
CA ALA A 361 -15.21 8.75 -44.52
C ALA A 361 -16.12 9.98 -44.56
N THR A 362 -17.45 9.80 -44.57
CA THR A 362 -18.40 10.91 -44.53
C THR A 362 -18.39 11.63 -43.18
N LEU A 363 -18.37 10.90 -42.06
CA LEU A 363 -18.23 11.48 -40.72
C LEU A 363 -16.93 12.25 -40.52
N ASN A 364 -15.81 11.74 -41.05
CA ASN A 364 -14.53 12.46 -41.01
C ASN A 364 -14.54 13.74 -41.86
N THR A 365 -15.23 13.75 -42.99
CA THR A 365 -15.40 14.97 -43.81
C THR A 365 -16.32 15.99 -43.12
N GLU A 366 -17.39 15.57 -42.46
CA GLU A 366 -18.26 16.43 -41.65
C GLU A 366 -17.51 17.03 -40.44
N ILE A 367 -16.72 16.25 -39.73
CA ILE A 367 -15.87 16.72 -38.63
C ILE A 367 -14.86 17.76 -39.12
N ASN A 368 -14.24 17.54 -40.27
CA ASN A 368 -13.29 18.49 -40.85
C ASN A 368 -13.98 19.78 -41.36
N GLN A 369 -15.20 19.67 -41.89
CA GLN A 369 -16.01 20.85 -42.26
C GLN A 369 -16.48 21.62 -41.02
N LEU A 370 -16.91 20.96 -39.96
CA LEU A 370 -17.26 21.62 -38.70
C LEU A 370 -16.04 22.29 -38.03
N LYS A 371 -14.88 21.63 -38.05
CA LYS A 371 -13.64 22.27 -37.58
C LYS A 371 -13.24 23.50 -38.41
N ALA A 372 -13.42 23.46 -39.71
CA ALA A 372 -13.17 24.60 -40.60
C ALA A 372 -14.17 25.75 -40.35
N GLN A 373 -15.43 25.45 -40.09
CA GLN A 373 -16.46 26.46 -39.74
C GLN A 373 -16.21 27.09 -38.37
N ILE A 374 -15.74 26.32 -37.37
CA ILE A 374 -15.34 26.84 -36.06
C ILE A 374 -14.11 27.74 -36.17
N SER A 375 -13.11 27.33 -36.99
CA SER A 375 -11.91 28.14 -37.20
C SER A 375 -12.13 29.38 -38.06
N ALA A 376 -13.23 29.44 -38.83
CA ALA A 376 -13.61 30.61 -39.66
C ALA A 376 -14.50 31.62 -38.94
N GLY A 377 -14.85 31.40 -37.67
CA GLY A 377 -15.56 32.40 -36.84
C GLY A 377 -16.99 32.72 -37.26
N GLN A 378 -17.67 31.87 -38.03
CA GLN A 378 -19.04 32.07 -38.48
C GLN A 378 -20.00 31.09 -37.79
N ILE A 379 -20.35 31.33 -36.51
CA ILE A 379 -21.55 30.80 -35.90
C ILE A 379 -22.26 31.96 -35.18
N GLN A 380 -23.26 32.55 -35.82
CA GLN A 380 -24.25 33.36 -35.14
C GLN A 380 -25.24 32.41 -34.45
N VAL A 381 -25.31 32.50 -33.14
CA VAL A 381 -26.33 31.81 -32.34
C VAL A 381 -27.61 32.65 -32.43
N ASN A 382 -28.59 32.18 -33.20
CA ASN A 382 -29.96 32.69 -33.12
C ASN A 382 -30.71 31.97 -31.99
N SER A 383 -30.96 32.69 -30.93
CA SER A 383 -31.98 32.37 -29.93
C SER A 383 -33.33 32.75 -30.51
N ASP A 384 -34.18 31.77 -30.73
CA ASP A 384 -35.65 31.83 -30.54
C ASP A 384 -36.31 30.54 -31.06
N SER A 385 -36.97 29.85 -30.20
CA SER A 385 -38.42 29.53 -30.30
C SER A 385 -38.79 28.34 -29.41
N GLN A 386 -39.71 28.66 -28.58
CA GLN A 386 -40.48 27.80 -27.69
C GLN A 386 -41.38 26.79 -28.42
N ASN A 387 -41.67 25.71 -27.68
CA ASN A 387 -42.93 24.93 -27.62
C ASN A 387 -43.31 23.99 -28.77
N ASN A 388 -43.46 22.74 -28.51
CA ASN A 388 -44.70 22.03 -28.16
C ASN A 388 -44.60 20.49 -28.35
N LEU A 389 -44.94 19.77 -27.28
CA LEU A 389 -45.93 18.69 -27.17
C LEU A 389 -45.98 17.55 -28.24
N LEU A 390 -45.75 16.34 -27.87
CA LEU A 390 -46.72 15.29 -27.61
C LEU A 390 -46.07 13.87 -27.66
N THR A 391 -46.41 13.14 -26.67
CA THR A 391 -46.39 11.69 -26.45
C THR A 391 -46.51 10.79 -27.70
N GLU A 392 -45.69 9.71 -27.76
CA GLU A 392 -46.23 8.35 -27.85
C GLU A 392 -45.18 7.27 -27.53
N LYS A 393 -45.66 6.25 -26.88
CA LYS A 393 -44.96 5.02 -26.47
C LYS A 393 -44.57 4.18 -27.68
N VAL A 394 -43.41 3.49 -27.68
CA VAL A 394 -43.30 2.08 -28.02
C VAL A 394 -41.97 1.50 -27.53
N LYS A 395 -42.05 0.29 -27.07
CA LYS A 395 -41.16 -0.69 -26.46
C LYS A 395 -39.74 -0.88 -27.04
N GLY A 396 -38.80 -1.02 -26.15
CA GLY A 396 -37.89 -2.16 -26.09
C GLY A 396 -36.66 -2.15 -26.98
N SER A 397 -35.51 -1.85 -26.43
CA SER A 397 -34.24 -2.55 -26.68
C SER A 397 -33.11 -1.89 -25.86
N SER A 398 -32.43 -2.72 -25.13
CA SER A 398 -31.29 -2.38 -24.26
C SER A 398 -30.11 -1.80 -25.05
N LYS A 399 -29.65 -0.58 -24.64
CA LYS A 399 -28.32 -0.06 -24.97
C LYS A 399 -27.69 0.56 -23.72
N PRO A 400 -26.35 0.54 -23.58
CA PRO A 400 -25.68 0.90 -22.37
C PRO A 400 -25.87 2.39 -22.04
N ILE A 401 -26.15 2.65 -20.77
CA ILE A 401 -26.44 3.96 -20.22
C ILE A 401 -25.12 4.72 -20.13
N ALA A 402 -24.96 5.74 -20.97
CA ALA A 402 -24.00 6.78 -20.76
C ALA A 402 -24.41 7.54 -19.49
N SER A 403 -23.51 7.68 -18.53
CA SER A 403 -23.71 8.40 -17.28
C SER A 403 -24.15 9.83 -17.56
N LYS A 404 -25.40 10.17 -17.21
CA LYS A 404 -25.85 11.55 -17.12
C LYS A 404 -25.07 12.21 -15.97
N LYS A 405 -24.25 13.23 -16.26
CA LYS A 405 -23.70 14.12 -15.23
C LYS A 405 -24.86 14.64 -14.38
N ARG A 406 -24.81 14.35 -13.07
CA ARG A 406 -25.77 14.84 -12.09
C ARG A 406 -25.65 16.37 -12.03
N GLN A 407 -26.76 17.10 -12.07
CA GLN A 407 -26.78 18.51 -11.67
C GLN A 407 -26.59 18.56 -10.16
N ILE A 408 -25.36 18.86 -9.71
CA ILE A 408 -25.07 19.18 -8.31
C ILE A 408 -25.80 20.47 -8.01
N ASN A 409 -26.54 20.50 -6.91
CA ASN A 409 -27.23 21.75 -6.49
C ASN A 409 -26.19 22.71 -5.88
N LYS A 410 -25.46 23.41 -6.77
CA LYS A 410 -24.40 24.36 -6.41
C LYS A 410 -24.91 25.48 -5.51
N ASP A 411 -26.14 25.93 -5.71
CA ASP A 411 -26.72 27.01 -4.92
C ASP A 411 -26.86 26.65 -3.43
N LEU A 412 -27.22 25.38 -3.13
CA LEU A 412 -27.32 24.90 -1.76
C LEU A 412 -25.94 24.81 -1.10
N ILE A 413 -24.94 24.38 -1.86
CA ILE A 413 -23.56 24.28 -1.37
C ILE A 413 -22.95 25.65 -1.13
N TYR A 414 -23.18 26.62 -2.03
CA TYR A 414 -22.71 27.99 -1.86
C TYR A 414 -23.35 28.65 -0.64
N LYS A 415 -24.65 28.39 -0.40
CA LYS A 415 -25.32 28.83 0.81
C LYS A 415 -24.71 28.22 2.07
N ALA A 416 -24.44 26.92 2.04
CA ALA A 416 -23.77 26.22 3.16
C ALA A 416 -22.36 26.77 3.43
N LEU A 417 -21.62 27.14 2.37
CA LEU A 417 -20.27 27.71 2.50
C LEU A 417 -20.31 29.16 3.02
N ALA A 418 -21.29 29.95 2.61
CA ALA A 418 -21.47 31.35 3.07
C ALA A 418 -21.84 31.43 4.58
N GLU A 419 -22.58 30.42 5.10
CA GLU A 419 -22.94 30.32 6.52
C GLU A 419 -21.91 29.53 7.36
N ALA A 420 -20.90 28.91 6.75
CA ALA A 420 -19.95 28.02 7.44
C ALA A 420 -19.05 28.80 8.42
N THR A 421 -18.88 28.25 9.62
CA THR A 421 -17.97 28.79 10.63
C THR A 421 -16.93 27.74 11.05
N ASN A 422 -15.73 28.21 11.42
CA ASN A 422 -14.66 27.32 11.86
C ASN A 422 -14.98 26.64 13.20
N GLU A 423 -15.76 27.30 14.05
CA GLU A 423 -16.21 26.75 15.34
C GLU A 423 -17.20 25.60 15.13
N ALA A 424 -18.24 25.79 14.31
CA ALA A 424 -19.21 24.74 13.98
C ALA A 424 -18.52 23.54 13.30
N ARG A 425 -17.57 23.79 12.39
CA ARG A 425 -16.78 22.73 11.75
C ARG A 425 -15.94 21.93 12.76
N LYS A 426 -15.22 22.58 13.68
CA LYS A 426 -14.43 21.91 14.71
C LYS A 426 -15.32 21.09 15.64
N ALA A 427 -16.47 21.62 16.05
CA ALA A 427 -17.44 20.93 16.88
C ALA A 427 -18.00 19.68 16.16
N ALA A 428 -18.41 19.80 14.90
CA ALA A 428 -18.89 18.69 14.10
C ALA A 428 -17.78 17.63 13.88
N LEU A 429 -16.55 18.04 13.62
CA LEU A 429 -15.42 17.13 13.42
C LEU A 429 -15.08 16.33 14.70
N SER A 430 -15.15 16.94 15.88
CA SER A 430 -14.92 16.26 17.15
C SER A 430 -16.06 15.29 17.51
N ALA A 431 -17.30 15.58 17.14
CA ALA A 431 -18.47 14.74 17.36
C ALA A 431 -18.62 13.58 16.35
N TRP A 432 -17.97 13.71 15.17
CA TRP A 432 -18.13 12.76 14.06
C TRP A 432 -17.77 11.30 14.39
N PRO A 433 -16.64 10.99 15.07
CA PRO A 433 -16.30 9.62 15.43
C PRO A 433 -17.33 8.97 16.36
N GLU A 434 -17.89 9.73 17.30
CA GLU A 434 -18.92 9.25 18.22
C GLU A 434 -20.25 9.00 17.49
N LEU A 435 -20.59 9.87 16.53
CA LEU A 435 -21.73 9.68 15.65
C LEU A 435 -21.61 8.37 14.86
N VAL A 436 -20.49 8.15 14.18
CA VAL A 436 -20.25 6.94 13.37
C VAL A 436 -20.32 5.68 14.27
N ALA A 437 -19.76 5.75 15.49
CA ALA A 437 -19.81 4.63 16.43
C ALA A 437 -21.24 4.31 16.89
N SER A 438 -22.12 5.30 16.99
CA SER A 438 -23.51 5.18 17.46
C SER A 438 -24.48 4.66 16.39
N VAL A 439 -24.08 4.58 15.12
CA VAL A 439 -24.91 4.00 14.05
C VAL A 439 -25.11 2.51 14.27
N THR A 440 -26.34 2.09 14.47
CA THR A 440 -26.68 0.69 14.83
C THR A 440 -26.67 -0.26 13.64
N LYS A 441 -27.01 0.22 12.43
CA LYS A 441 -27.03 -0.59 11.21
C LYS A 441 -25.63 -0.74 10.64
N PRO A 442 -25.05 -1.96 10.51
CA PRO A 442 -23.68 -2.14 10.01
C PRO A 442 -23.45 -1.59 8.60
N ALA A 443 -24.47 -1.66 7.71
CA ALA A 443 -24.40 -1.13 6.37
C ALA A 443 -24.28 0.40 6.35
N ASP A 444 -25.05 1.11 7.19
CA ASP A 444 -25.05 2.57 7.30
C ASP A 444 -23.75 3.06 7.99
N ARG A 445 -23.25 2.32 8.98
CA ARG A 445 -21.95 2.60 9.59
C ARG A 445 -20.81 2.47 8.57
N ALA A 446 -20.85 1.47 7.69
CA ALA A 446 -19.88 1.29 6.63
C ALA A 446 -19.88 2.45 5.60
N LEU A 447 -21.04 3.06 5.33
CA LEU A 447 -21.15 4.23 4.45
C LEU A 447 -20.48 5.48 5.05
N LEU A 448 -20.51 5.65 6.37
CA LEU A 448 -19.92 6.79 7.07
C LEU A 448 -18.46 6.59 7.49
N ASN A 449 -17.95 5.35 7.43
CA ASN A 449 -16.54 5.06 7.68
C ASN A 449 -15.66 5.80 6.66
N ASN A 450 -14.55 6.37 7.14
CA ASN A 450 -13.60 7.15 6.34
C ASN A 450 -14.19 8.43 5.71
N THR A 451 -15.23 9.00 6.33
CA THR A 451 -15.79 10.30 5.95
C THR A 451 -15.52 11.34 7.03
N ALA A 452 -15.45 12.60 6.64
CA ALA A 452 -15.27 13.69 7.59
C ALA A 452 -16.05 14.95 7.15
N PRO A 453 -16.57 15.75 8.09
CA PRO A 453 -17.13 17.06 7.81
C PRO A 453 -16.07 18.03 7.27
N VAL A 454 -16.33 18.64 6.11
CA VAL A 454 -15.41 19.61 5.46
C VAL A 454 -15.85 21.05 5.65
N ALA A 455 -17.16 21.29 5.80
CA ALA A 455 -17.73 22.59 6.16
C ALA A 455 -18.98 22.38 7.03
N ALA A 456 -19.23 23.26 7.99
CA ALA A 456 -20.37 23.19 8.89
C ALA A 456 -20.89 24.58 9.27
N SER A 457 -22.23 24.72 9.33
CA SER A 457 -22.96 25.84 9.91
C SER A 457 -24.02 25.30 10.88
N GLU A 458 -24.79 26.15 11.51
CA GLU A 458 -25.93 25.73 12.33
C GLU A 458 -27.00 24.97 11.51
N ASN A 459 -27.13 25.29 10.21
CA ASN A 459 -28.16 24.74 9.34
C ASN A 459 -27.66 23.64 8.40
N PHE A 460 -26.38 23.65 8.03
CA PHE A 460 -25.81 22.76 7.00
C PHE A 460 -24.52 22.10 7.44
N LEU A 461 -24.34 20.83 7.03
CA LEU A 461 -23.12 20.06 7.23
C LEU A 461 -22.71 19.42 5.91
N VAL A 462 -21.55 19.81 5.37
CA VAL A 462 -21.00 19.23 4.15
C VAL A 462 -20.05 18.10 4.52
N VAL A 463 -20.33 16.90 3.99
CA VAL A 463 -19.53 15.68 4.22
C VAL A 463 -19.03 15.14 2.89
N THR A 464 -17.72 14.85 2.79
CA THR A 464 -17.12 14.31 1.59
C THR A 464 -17.00 12.80 1.62
N PHE A 465 -17.16 12.17 0.46
CA PHE A 465 -17.11 10.72 0.24
C PHE A 465 -16.08 10.38 -0.85
N PRO A 466 -15.34 9.27 -0.72
CA PRO A 466 -14.35 8.87 -1.73
C PRO A 466 -14.94 8.62 -3.12
N HIS A 467 -16.21 8.20 -3.19
CA HIS A 467 -16.89 7.86 -4.44
C HIS A 467 -18.31 8.46 -4.51
N GLU A 468 -18.71 8.90 -5.71
CA GLU A 468 -20.04 9.48 -6.01
C GLU A 468 -21.21 8.55 -5.60
N ASN A 469 -21.06 7.25 -5.79
CA ASN A 469 -22.08 6.26 -5.42
C ASN A 469 -22.36 6.20 -3.90
N LEU A 470 -21.35 6.47 -3.07
CA LEU A 470 -21.52 6.50 -1.60
C LEU A 470 -22.24 7.79 -1.19
N ALA A 471 -21.84 8.93 -1.74
CA ALA A 471 -22.51 10.21 -1.51
C ALA A 471 -24.01 10.14 -1.89
N LYS A 472 -24.32 9.51 -3.03
CA LYS A 472 -25.69 9.30 -3.49
C LYS A 472 -26.51 8.44 -2.52
N ARG A 473 -25.95 7.32 -2.06
CA ARG A 473 -26.64 6.42 -1.11
C ARG A 473 -26.97 7.12 0.21
N VAL A 474 -26.08 7.98 0.70
CA VAL A 474 -26.34 8.74 1.92
C VAL A 474 -27.36 9.85 1.67
N SER A 475 -27.32 10.53 0.52
CA SER A 475 -28.32 11.57 0.17
C SER A 475 -29.73 11.01 -0.06
N GLU A 476 -29.87 9.75 -0.47
CA GLU A 476 -31.15 9.06 -0.69
C GLU A 476 -31.69 8.36 0.58
N ASN A 477 -30.88 8.25 1.64
CA ASN A 477 -31.25 7.59 2.89
C ASN A 477 -31.75 8.60 3.95
N GLU A 478 -33.01 8.98 3.86
CA GLU A 478 -33.65 9.93 4.77
C GLU A 478 -33.59 9.50 6.24
N GLU A 479 -33.68 8.19 6.52
CA GLU A 479 -33.60 7.65 7.88
C GLU A 479 -32.21 7.89 8.50
N LEU A 480 -31.15 7.69 7.73
CA LEU A 480 -29.78 7.95 8.14
C LEU A 480 -29.51 9.43 8.35
N GLN A 481 -30.02 10.30 7.46
CA GLN A 481 -29.86 11.75 7.60
C GLN A 481 -30.55 12.29 8.86
N LEU A 482 -31.78 11.86 9.12
CA LEU A 482 -32.52 12.21 10.32
C LEU A 482 -31.82 11.71 11.59
N PHE A 483 -31.30 10.47 11.57
CA PHE A 483 -30.55 9.92 12.69
C PHE A 483 -29.29 10.74 12.99
N CYS A 484 -28.50 11.05 11.97
CA CYS A 484 -27.29 11.86 12.12
C CYS A 484 -27.60 13.29 12.58
N GLY A 485 -28.64 13.93 12.06
CA GLY A 485 -29.08 15.26 12.48
C GLY A 485 -29.53 15.30 13.95
N ASN A 486 -30.30 14.31 14.38
CA ASN A 486 -30.76 14.22 15.78
C ASN A 486 -29.59 13.97 16.75
N LEU A 487 -28.64 13.11 16.38
CA LEU A 487 -27.48 12.83 17.20
C LEU A 487 -26.53 14.03 17.30
N LEU A 488 -26.26 14.71 16.19
CA LEU A 488 -25.50 15.97 16.19
C LEU A 488 -26.17 17.03 17.07
N SER A 489 -27.50 17.15 17.00
CA SER A 489 -28.24 18.06 17.87
C SER A 489 -28.04 17.78 19.35
N SER A 490 -27.92 16.52 19.74
CA SER A 490 -27.68 16.13 21.13
C SER A 490 -26.25 16.39 21.61
N ILE A 491 -25.25 16.34 20.70
CA ILE A 491 -23.83 16.47 21.05
C ILE A 491 -23.34 17.91 20.88
N VAL A 492 -23.72 18.57 19.78
CA VAL A 492 -23.19 19.87 19.37
C VAL A 492 -24.19 21.01 19.57
N GLY A 493 -25.48 20.69 19.76
CA GLY A 493 -26.55 21.65 20.05
C GLY A 493 -27.26 22.23 18.81
N PHE A 494 -26.91 21.80 17.59
CA PHE A 494 -27.58 22.16 16.34
C PHE A 494 -27.82 20.94 15.45
N ALA A 495 -28.89 20.95 14.65
CA ALA A 495 -29.30 19.84 13.78
C ALA A 495 -29.14 20.23 12.30
N PRO A 496 -27.95 20.11 11.73
CA PRO A 496 -27.71 20.54 10.36
C PRO A 496 -28.25 19.54 9.35
N GLU A 497 -28.68 20.03 8.18
CA GLU A 497 -28.97 19.22 7.01
C GLU A 497 -27.66 18.71 6.40
N ILE A 498 -27.56 17.40 6.14
CA ILE A 498 -26.33 16.79 5.63
C ILE A 498 -26.28 16.86 4.12
N ILE A 499 -25.29 17.57 3.58
CA ILE A 499 -24.98 17.65 2.16
C ILE A 499 -23.85 16.69 1.84
N SER A 500 -24.15 15.61 1.10
CA SER A 500 -23.20 14.56 0.73
C SER A 500 -22.61 14.84 -0.64
N LEU A 501 -21.27 14.94 -0.73
CA LEU A 501 -20.55 15.23 -1.97
C LEU A 501 -19.42 14.22 -2.20
N ALA A 502 -19.08 13.93 -3.47
CA ALA A 502 -17.84 13.24 -3.80
C ALA A 502 -16.64 14.19 -3.59
N GLU A 503 -15.50 13.63 -3.22
CA GLU A 503 -14.29 14.42 -2.95
C GLU A 503 -13.82 15.22 -4.18
N GLN A 504 -13.99 14.69 -5.39
CA GLN A 504 -13.69 15.39 -6.64
C GLN A 504 -14.63 16.59 -6.86
N ASP A 505 -15.94 16.40 -6.65
CA ASP A 505 -16.93 17.46 -6.80
C ASP A 505 -16.72 18.58 -5.77
N TRP A 506 -16.32 18.22 -4.54
CA TRP A 506 -16.00 19.18 -3.50
C TRP A 506 -14.82 20.08 -3.88
N GLN A 507 -13.76 19.50 -4.47
CA GLN A 507 -12.59 20.28 -4.91
C GLN A 507 -12.95 21.27 -6.02
N GLU A 508 -13.79 20.85 -6.99
CA GLU A 508 -14.28 21.73 -8.07
C GLU A 508 -15.14 22.89 -7.52
N VAL A 509 -16.15 22.58 -6.70
CA VAL A 509 -17.08 23.58 -6.16
C VAL A 509 -16.36 24.56 -5.22
N ARG A 510 -15.42 24.07 -4.42
CA ARG A 510 -14.61 24.90 -3.54
C ARG A 510 -13.72 25.86 -4.34
N ALA A 511 -13.04 25.39 -5.38
CA ALA A 511 -12.19 26.23 -6.23
C ALA A 511 -13.02 27.33 -6.94
N GLU A 512 -14.22 26.97 -7.41
CA GLU A 512 -15.16 27.92 -8.05
C GLU A 512 -15.66 28.96 -7.06
N TYR A 513 -16.01 28.56 -5.82
CA TYR A 513 -16.48 29.48 -4.77
C TYR A 513 -15.40 30.49 -4.38
N VAL A 514 -14.15 30.04 -4.19
CA VAL A 514 -13.02 30.94 -3.88
C VAL A 514 -12.70 31.89 -5.04
N SER A 515 -12.84 31.43 -6.28
CA SER A 515 -12.66 32.26 -7.48
C SER A 515 -13.75 33.35 -7.56
N ASN A 516 -15.01 33.01 -7.24
CA ASN A 516 -16.13 33.98 -7.24
C ASN A 516 -15.96 35.02 -6.14
N LEU A 517 -15.53 34.65 -4.94
CA LEU A 517 -15.22 35.59 -3.87
C LEU A 517 -14.10 36.58 -4.25
N LYS A 518 -13.06 36.09 -4.98
CA LYS A 518 -11.99 36.96 -5.49
C LYS A 518 -12.51 37.94 -6.57
N SER A 519 -13.47 37.54 -7.40
CA SER A 519 -14.03 38.39 -8.44
C SER A 519 -15.03 39.43 -7.91
N GLU A 520 -15.71 39.16 -6.79
CA GLU A 520 -16.62 40.14 -6.15
C GLU A 520 -15.83 41.23 -5.40
N ASN A 521 -14.67 40.92 -4.81
CA ASN A 521 -13.81 41.89 -4.12
C ASN A 521 -12.96 42.78 -5.06
N VAL A 522 -12.91 42.51 -6.37
CA VAL A 522 -12.18 43.35 -7.36
C VAL A 522 -13.01 44.54 -7.87
N GLN A 523 -14.28 44.70 -7.46
CA GLN A 523 -15.12 45.84 -7.87
C GLN A 523 -15.24 46.98 -6.85
N GLU A 524 -14.65 46.83 -5.66
CA GLU A 524 -14.53 47.93 -4.69
C GLU A 524 -13.06 47.93 -4.21
N ASP A 525 -12.18 48.69 -4.84
CA ASP A 525 -11.03 49.39 -4.29
C ASP A 525 -9.92 49.57 -5.34
N GLU A 526 -10.00 50.66 -6.08
CA GLU A 526 -8.83 51.43 -6.49
C GLU A 526 -8.59 52.49 -5.39
N GLU A 527 -7.57 52.25 -4.57
CA GLU A 527 -6.78 53.13 -3.71
C GLU A 527 -6.64 52.57 -2.28
N ASP A 528 -5.59 51.83 -2.00
CA ASP A 528 -4.57 52.09 -0.99
C ASP A 528 -3.70 50.87 -0.68
N GLU A 529 -2.49 51.12 -0.20
CA GLU A 529 -1.34 50.28 0.02
C GLU A 529 -1.57 48.99 0.86
N LYS A 530 -1.06 47.86 0.36
CA LYS A 530 -0.50 46.67 1.03
C LYS A 530 -0.85 46.43 2.51
N GLU A 531 -1.96 45.77 2.72
CA GLU A 531 -2.17 44.85 3.85
C GLU A 531 -2.46 43.44 3.31
N PRO A 532 -2.12 42.35 4.06
CA PRO A 532 -2.30 40.98 3.57
C PRO A 532 -3.77 40.71 3.31
N ASP A 533 -4.05 40.28 2.08
CA ASP A 533 -5.33 40.01 1.46
C ASP A 533 -6.36 39.36 2.43
N GLU A 534 -7.39 40.09 2.80
CA GLU A 534 -8.48 39.65 3.69
C GLU A 534 -9.12 38.35 3.21
N THR A 535 -9.14 38.11 1.90
CA THR A 535 -9.64 36.87 1.29
C THR A 535 -8.77 35.66 1.62
N VAL A 536 -7.45 35.83 1.70
CA VAL A 536 -6.50 34.78 2.11
C VAL A 536 -6.68 34.47 3.59
N ASN A 537 -6.92 35.49 4.42
CA ASN A 537 -7.19 35.29 5.83
C ASN A 537 -8.54 34.61 6.06
N LEU A 538 -9.58 35.00 5.35
CA LEU A 538 -10.89 34.34 5.41
C LEU A 538 -10.84 32.90 4.91
N ALA A 539 -10.08 32.62 3.85
CA ALA A 539 -9.87 31.27 3.35
C ALA A 539 -9.08 30.39 4.35
N LYS A 540 -8.07 30.95 5.02
CA LYS A 540 -7.33 30.26 6.09
C LYS A 540 -8.22 30.01 7.31
N GLU A 541 -9.09 30.93 7.64
CA GLU A 541 -10.01 30.82 8.76
C GLU A 541 -11.09 29.77 8.52
N LEU A 542 -11.66 29.70 7.31
CA LEU A 542 -12.70 28.74 6.93
C LEU A 542 -12.16 27.32 6.72
N PHE A 543 -10.96 27.16 6.15
CA PHE A 543 -10.45 25.85 5.70
C PHE A 543 -9.22 25.35 6.47
N GLY A 544 -8.59 26.20 7.31
CA GLY A 544 -7.40 25.91 8.09
C GLY A 544 -6.09 26.11 7.28
N GLU A 545 -5.01 26.53 7.98
CA GLU A 545 -3.71 26.93 7.39
C GLU A 545 -3.03 25.87 6.51
N LYS A 546 -3.33 24.59 6.71
CA LYS A 546 -2.71 23.48 5.95
C LYS A 546 -3.35 23.19 4.60
N VAL A 547 -4.44 23.86 4.26
CA VAL A 547 -5.28 23.55 3.09
C VAL A 547 -5.29 24.70 2.07
N VAL A 548 -4.68 25.83 2.40
CA VAL A 548 -4.58 27.00 1.51
C VAL A 548 -3.14 27.12 1.02
N GLU A 549 -2.88 26.75 -0.24
CA GLU A 549 -1.62 27.04 -0.93
C GLU A 549 -1.72 28.42 -1.58
N ILE A 550 -0.78 29.30 -1.24
CA ILE A 550 -0.66 30.63 -1.87
C ILE A 550 0.38 30.46 -2.99
N ASN A 551 -0.06 30.51 -4.23
CA ASN A 551 0.82 30.63 -5.38
C ASN A 551 1.02 32.12 -5.66
N ASP A 552 2.26 32.62 -5.46
CA ASP A 552 2.70 33.98 -5.84
C ASP A 552 2.65 34.19 -7.35
#